data_52a6e018ad7315689201b225fea00719
#
_entry.id   52a6e018ad7315689201b225fea00719
#
_cell.length_a   1.000
_cell.length_b   1.000
_cell.length_c   1.000
_cell.angle_alpha   90.00
_cell.angle_beta   90.00
_cell.angle_gamma   90.00
#
_symmetry.space_group_name_H-M   'P 1'
#
loop_
_entity.id
_entity.type
_entity.pdbx_description
1 polymer ?
#
loop_
_entity_poly.entity_id
_entity_poly.type
_entity_poly.pdbx_seq_one_letter_code
_entity_poly.pdbx_strand_id
1 'polypeptide(L)'
;MNITVDAMNNSNETDDCYPSANPEKMVFVGLQLAVILIGIPSNVFFLFVSYRLIRQKNELGVYLFNLALSDLLFITCLPVWVQFCLYDEWYHGKTVCFVCVFLLFTNFYTSAMLLSCIAVDRYLAIVYPLKFCTFRKRKTAVSMSIAAWIFTLVFNAITVYPDMIYDEENLICLDLFPLHEKQIIVNTARFVVGFLVPALVVGFCYCRICLDVKRNQTLGSMERQHVFRLLGCILLTLYFCFGPVHIMMVMRVLLEDCPYPNWLFVGYKVCVFLSMLNCLADPLLYCFMSRTGQASALNVLHILRRTWKKECQKEMENLRQSNQILGTATVPITEATFRTVFSTDNL
;
A
#
# COMPACT_ATOMS: atom_id res chain seq x y z
N MET A 1 -50.21 12.88 36.29
CA MET A 1 -50.19 11.49 35.77
C MET A 1 -50.05 11.61 34.25
N ASN A 2 -48.83 11.54 33.75
CA ASN A 2 -48.37 11.43 32.34
C ASN A 2 -46.97 12.07 32.16
N ILE A 3 -45.98 11.44 32.78
CA ILE A 3 -44.56 11.67 32.47
C ILE A 3 -43.92 10.29 32.56
N THR A 4 -44.04 9.44 31.57
CA THR A 4 -43.24 8.19 31.45
C THR A 4 -43.52 7.49 30.12
N VAL A 5 -43.44 8.16 28.97
CA VAL A 5 -43.47 7.49 27.65
C VAL A 5 -42.33 7.93 26.71
N ASP A 6 -41.67 9.06 26.96
CA ASP A 6 -40.67 9.58 26.02
C ASP A 6 -39.23 9.08 26.23
N ALA A 7 -38.98 8.23 27.26
CA ALA A 7 -37.63 7.73 27.53
C ALA A 7 -37.34 6.37 26.90
N MET A 8 -38.27 5.69 26.25
CA MET A 8 -38.10 4.37 25.65
C MET A 8 -37.86 4.36 24.13
N ASN A 9 -38.02 5.51 23.45
CA ASN A 9 -37.82 5.56 21.98
C ASN A 9 -36.42 6.02 21.56
N ASN A 10 -35.56 6.44 22.49
CA ASN A 10 -34.23 6.96 22.13
C ASN A 10 -33.10 5.91 22.11
N SER A 11 -33.37 4.70 22.57
CA SER A 11 -32.38 3.60 22.57
C SER A 11 -32.36 2.76 21.29
N ASN A 12 -33.39 2.82 20.45
CA ASN A 12 -33.45 2.03 19.21
C ASN A 12 -32.90 2.76 17.96
N GLU A 13 -32.81 4.11 17.97
CA GLU A 13 -32.28 4.85 16.81
C GLU A 13 -30.76 4.80 16.67
N THR A 14 -30.01 4.53 17.74
CA THR A 14 -28.55 4.45 17.69
C THR A 14 -28.05 3.07 17.22
N ASP A 15 -28.80 2.00 17.51
CA ASP A 15 -28.42 0.63 17.09
C ASP A 15 -28.54 0.39 15.58
N ASP A 16 -29.46 1.11 14.91
CA ASP A 16 -29.66 1.00 13.46
C ASP A 16 -28.58 1.69 12.61
N CYS A 17 -27.70 2.49 13.23
CA CYS A 17 -26.64 3.20 12.53
C CYS A 17 -25.37 2.35 12.30
N TYR A 18 -25.19 1.26 13.04
CA TYR A 18 -24.04 0.37 12.83
C TYR A 18 -24.32 -0.71 11.78
N PRO A 19 -23.39 -0.94 10.84
CA PRO A 19 -23.58 -1.96 9.82
C PRO A 19 -23.58 -3.37 10.46
N SER A 20 -24.49 -4.22 10.00
CA SER A 20 -24.62 -5.61 10.43
C SER A 20 -23.33 -6.41 10.13
N ALA A 21 -23.13 -7.51 10.88
CA ALA A 21 -21.94 -8.37 10.85
C ALA A 21 -21.33 -8.60 9.47
N ASN A 22 -20.00 -8.59 9.42
CA ASN A 22 -19.15 -8.63 8.23
C ASN A 22 -18.95 -10.08 7.75
N PRO A 23 -19.71 -10.61 6.77
CA PRO A 23 -19.54 -11.99 6.31
C PRO A 23 -18.18 -12.24 5.63
N GLU A 24 -17.49 -11.18 5.22
CA GLU A 24 -16.26 -11.25 4.42
C GLU A 24 -14.97 -11.07 5.26
N LYS A 25 -15.07 -11.04 6.60
CA LYS A 25 -13.92 -10.79 7.48
C LYS A 25 -12.71 -11.70 7.24
N MET A 26 -12.95 -12.98 6.97
CA MET A 26 -11.89 -13.96 6.71
C MET A 26 -11.11 -13.66 5.44
N VAL A 27 -11.76 -13.07 4.43
CA VAL A 27 -11.09 -12.63 3.21
C VAL A 27 -10.14 -11.47 3.53
N PHE A 28 -10.58 -10.46 4.29
CA PHE A 28 -9.74 -9.33 4.68
C PHE A 28 -8.55 -9.77 5.55
N VAL A 29 -8.78 -10.69 6.50
CA VAL A 29 -7.71 -11.29 7.30
C VAL A 29 -6.68 -11.99 6.43
N GLY A 30 -7.12 -12.85 5.51
CA GLY A 30 -6.22 -13.55 4.58
C GLY A 30 -5.39 -12.59 3.72
N LEU A 31 -6.02 -11.53 3.24
CA LEU A 31 -5.36 -10.50 2.43
C LEU A 31 -4.34 -9.68 3.24
N GLN A 32 -4.66 -9.30 4.49
CA GLN A 32 -3.72 -8.60 5.38
C GLN A 32 -2.52 -9.49 5.74
N LEU A 33 -2.75 -10.78 6.02
CA LEU A 33 -1.67 -11.74 6.25
C LEU A 33 -0.77 -11.88 5.02
N ALA A 34 -1.33 -11.91 3.81
CA ALA A 34 -0.56 -11.94 2.57
C ALA A 34 0.31 -10.66 2.43
N VAL A 35 -0.23 -9.48 2.75
CA VAL A 35 0.56 -8.22 2.77
C VAL A 35 1.70 -8.29 3.77
N ILE A 36 1.49 -8.84 4.97
CA ILE A 36 2.56 -9.02 5.97
C ILE A 36 3.64 -9.97 5.43
N LEU A 37 3.24 -11.17 4.98
CA LEU A 37 4.17 -12.23 4.57
C LEU A 37 5.01 -11.87 3.34
N ILE A 38 4.43 -11.13 2.39
CA ILE A 38 5.11 -10.71 1.17
C ILE A 38 5.76 -9.33 1.35
N GLY A 39 5.07 -8.41 2.04
CA GLY A 39 5.50 -7.02 2.20
C GLY A 39 6.77 -6.88 3.05
N ILE A 40 6.89 -7.62 4.17
CA ILE A 40 8.11 -7.55 4.99
C ILE A 40 9.35 -7.94 4.19
N PRO A 41 9.46 -9.16 3.62
CA PRO A 41 10.68 -9.56 2.91
C PRO A 41 10.94 -8.70 1.67
N SER A 42 9.91 -8.29 0.93
CA SER A 42 10.08 -7.45 -0.26
C SER A 42 10.58 -6.05 0.09
N ASN A 43 10.05 -5.40 1.13
CA ASN A 43 10.49 -4.07 1.55
C ASN A 43 11.86 -4.09 2.25
N VAL A 44 12.19 -5.13 3.02
CA VAL A 44 13.54 -5.32 3.56
C VAL A 44 14.56 -5.46 2.42
N PHE A 45 14.26 -6.28 1.42
CA PHE A 45 15.09 -6.39 0.23
C PHE A 45 15.20 -5.05 -0.51
N PHE A 46 14.09 -4.36 -0.69
CA PHE A 46 14.02 -3.05 -1.35
C PHE A 46 14.82 -1.98 -0.59
N LEU A 47 14.76 -1.98 0.73
CA LEU A 47 15.57 -1.11 1.59
C LEU A 47 17.07 -1.34 1.37
N PHE A 48 17.50 -2.61 1.34
CA PHE A 48 18.90 -2.97 1.09
C PHE A 48 19.38 -2.50 -0.29
N VAL A 49 18.57 -2.71 -1.32
CA VAL A 49 18.90 -2.31 -2.68
C VAL A 49 18.97 -0.78 -2.80
N SER A 50 17.99 -0.08 -2.22
CA SER A 50 17.95 1.39 -2.19
C SER A 50 19.17 1.97 -1.47
N TYR A 51 19.60 1.37 -0.38
CA TYR A 51 20.84 1.74 0.30
C TYR A 51 22.06 1.59 -0.62
N ARG A 52 22.15 0.50 -1.42
CA ARG A 52 23.24 0.34 -2.41
C ARG A 52 23.21 1.45 -3.47
N LEU A 53 22.04 1.84 -3.96
CA LEU A 53 21.89 2.96 -4.89
C LEU A 53 22.38 4.28 -4.28
N ILE A 54 22.05 4.54 -3.01
CA ILE A 54 22.54 5.72 -2.27
C ILE A 54 24.07 5.70 -2.20
N ARG A 55 24.70 4.55 -1.96
CA ARG A 55 26.17 4.39 -1.95
C ARG A 55 26.78 4.66 -3.32
N GLN A 56 26.06 4.35 -4.40
CA GLN A 56 26.44 4.66 -5.80
C GLN A 56 26.15 6.10 -6.21
N LYS A 57 25.79 6.97 -5.26
CA LYS A 57 25.46 8.40 -5.48
C LYS A 57 24.22 8.64 -6.35
N ASN A 58 23.33 7.64 -6.47
CA ASN A 58 22.06 7.78 -7.19
C ASN A 58 21.03 8.47 -6.27
N GLU A 59 20.50 9.62 -6.72
CA GLU A 59 19.52 10.42 -5.98
C GLU A 59 18.19 9.69 -5.75
N LEU A 60 17.75 8.88 -6.72
CA LEU A 60 16.51 8.11 -6.60
C LEU A 60 16.56 7.10 -5.47
N GLY A 61 17.74 6.55 -5.17
CA GLY A 61 17.91 5.63 -4.05
C GLY A 61 17.44 6.23 -2.73
N VAL A 62 17.53 7.57 -2.54
CA VAL A 62 17.08 8.24 -1.33
C VAL A 62 15.54 8.16 -1.20
N TYR A 63 14.81 8.47 -2.27
CA TYR A 63 13.34 8.39 -2.25
C TYR A 63 12.85 6.96 -2.03
N LEU A 64 13.45 5.99 -2.73
CA LEU A 64 13.10 4.58 -2.60
C LEU A 64 13.40 4.00 -1.21
N PHE A 65 14.49 4.42 -0.59
CA PHE A 65 14.82 4.04 0.77
C PHE A 65 13.74 4.52 1.76
N ASN A 66 13.27 5.75 1.60
CA ASN A 66 12.23 6.32 2.44
C ASN A 66 10.85 5.69 2.19
N LEU A 67 10.54 5.29 0.95
CA LEU A 67 9.35 4.51 0.63
C LEU A 67 9.35 3.18 1.39
N ALA A 68 10.41 2.39 1.23
CA ALA A 68 10.53 1.11 1.94
C ALA A 68 10.48 1.26 3.47
N LEU A 69 11.06 2.33 4.01
CA LEU A 69 11.00 2.62 5.44
C LEU A 69 9.56 2.92 5.89
N SER A 70 8.83 3.74 5.14
CA SER A 70 7.42 4.06 5.40
C SER A 70 6.54 2.80 5.38
N ASP A 71 6.74 1.94 4.39
CA ASP A 71 6.01 0.68 4.26
C ASP A 71 6.27 -0.27 5.43
N LEU A 72 7.54 -0.46 5.80
CA LEU A 72 7.90 -1.31 6.94
C LEU A 72 7.31 -0.80 8.25
N LEU A 73 7.34 0.52 8.49
CA LEU A 73 6.71 1.12 9.67
C LEU A 73 5.22 0.81 9.72
N PHE A 74 4.50 0.93 8.61
CA PHE A 74 3.08 0.63 8.56
C PHE A 74 2.80 -0.87 8.73
N ILE A 75 3.55 -1.75 8.04
CA ILE A 75 3.34 -3.20 8.12
C ILE A 75 3.48 -3.71 9.56
N THR A 76 4.27 -3.06 10.43
CA THR A 76 4.38 -3.45 11.85
C THR A 76 3.07 -3.35 12.61
N CYS A 77 2.11 -2.52 12.18
CA CYS A 77 0.79 -2.38 12.80
C CYS A 77 -0.25 -3.38 12.26
N LEU A 78 -0.02 -4.00 11.11
CA LEU A 78 -0.98 -4.91 10.48
C LEU A 78 -1.39 -6.10 11.36
N PRO A 79 -0.52 -6.73 12.17
CA PRO A 79 -0.95 -7.80 13.08
C PRO A 79 -2.07 -7.37 14.05
N VAL A 80 -2.07 -6.11 14.51
CA VAL A 80 -3.13 -5.56 15.37
C VAL A 80 -4.42 -5.38 14.58
N TRP A 81 -4.34 -4.92 13.32
CA TRP A 81 -5.48 -4.83 12.42
C TRP A 81 -6.07 -6.20 12.07
N VAL A 82 -5.23 -7.24 11.92
CA VAL A 82 -5.69 -8.63 11.72
C VAL A 82 -6.52 -9.09 12.91
N GLN A 83 -6.07 -8.82 14.14
CA GLN A 83 -6.83 -9.17 15.35
C GLN A 83 -8.18 -8.42 15.40
N PHE A 84 -8.19 -7.13 15.11
CA PHE A 84 -9.43 -6.34 15.02
C PHE A 84 -10.41 -6.92 13.98
N CYS A 85 -9.92 -7.32 12.81
CA CYS A 85 -10.76 -7.95 11.79
C CYS A 85 -11.29 -9.34 12.20
N LEU A 86 -10.55 -10.08 13.04
CA LEU A 86 -10.97 -11.42 13.50
C LEU A 86 -12.07 -11.34 14.57
N TYR A 87 -11.92 -10.42 15.51
CA TYR A 87 -12.79 -10.35 16.71
C TYR A 87 -13.90 -9.31 16.58
N ASP A 88 -13.84 -8.43 15.55
CA ASP A 88 -14.72 -7.27 15.34
C ASP A 88 -14.71 -6.27 16.53
N GLU A 89 -13.75 -6.40 17.46
CA GLU A 89 -13.58 -5.57 18.64
C GLU A 89 -12.12 -5.16 18.83
N TRP A 90 -11.89 -3.90 19.21
CA TRP A 90 -10.57 -3.35 19.44
C TRP A 90 -10.15 -3.42 20.90
N TYR A 91 -9.43 -4.46 21.28
CA TYR A 91 -8.99 -4.68 22.69
C TYR A 91 -7.73 -3.93 23.10
N HIS A 92 -7.06 -3.25 22.16
CA HIS A 92 -5.73 -2.67 22.42
C HIS A 92 -5.75 -1.25 23.02
N GLY A 93 -6.96 -0.70 23.25
CA GLY A 93 -7.15 0.64 23.82
C GLY A 93 -6.84 1.80 22.87
N LYS A 94 -7.14 3.00 23.34
CA LYS A 94 -7.11 4.26 22.57
C LYS A 94 -5.72 4.60 22.02
N THR A 95 -4.65 4.39 22.81
CA THR A 95 -3.29 4.75 22.40
C THR A 95 -2.79 3.92 21.22
N VAL A 96 -3.04 2.59 21.25
CA VAL A 96 -2.62 1.70 20.16
C VAL A 96 -3.43 1.99 18.91
N CYS A 97 -4.75 2.27 19.04
CA CYS A 97 -5.58 2.72 17.94
C CYS A 97 -4.99 3.99 17.28
N PHE A 98 -4.68 5.01 18.10
CA PHE A 98 -4.06 6.25 17.62
C PHE A 98 -2.76 5.97 16.84
N VAL A 99 -1.84 5.17 17.40
CA VAL A 99 -0.57 4.85 16.74
C VAL A 99 -0.78 4.12 15.42
N CYS A 100 -1.67 3.13 15.39
CA CYS A 100 -1.96 2.35 14.17
C CYS A 100 -2.58 3.23 13.06
N VAL A 101 -3.54 4.08 13.40
CA VAL A 101 -4.17 5.03 12.47
C VAL A 101 -3.17 6.09 12.01
N PHE A 102 -2.35 6.60 12.92
CA PHE A 102 -1.31 7.58 12.61
C PHE A 102 -0.28 7.01 11.63
N LEU A 103 0.17 5.76 11.82
CA LEU A 103 1.11 5.09 10.91
C LEU A 103 0.46 4.76 9.56
N LEU A 104 -0.81 4.37 9.53
CA LEU A 104 -1.57 4.15 8.29
C LEU A 104 -1.55 5.41 7.41
N PHE A 105 -1.98 6.54 7.93
CA PHE A 105 -2.00 7.80 7.18
C PHE A 105 -0.60 8.36 6.91
N THR A 106 0.37 8.11 7.79
CA THR A 106 1.77 8.45 7.54
C THR A 106 2.29 7.70 6.33
N ASN A 107 2.02 6.41 6.22
CA ASN A 107 2.39 5.64 5.03
C ASN A 107 1.74 6.21 3.76
N PHE A 108 0.43 6.47 3.76
CA PHE A 108 -0.29 7.00 2.60
C PHE A 108 0.32 8.30 2.07
N TYR A 109 0.49 9.28 2.95
CA TYR A 109 0.91 10.62 2.52
C TYR A 109 2.40 10.71 2.24
N THR A 110 3.24 10.00 3.02
CA THR A 110 4.67 9.92 2.73
C THR A 110 4.92 9.27 1.38
N SER A 111 4.25 8.16 1.08
CA SER A 111 4.38 7.49 -0.22
C SER A 111 3.89 8.38 -1.36
N ALA A 112 2.71 9.00 -1.27
CA ALA A 112 2.21 9.90 -2.30
C ALA A 112 3.16 11.08 -2.57
N MET A 113 3.73 11.69 -1.51
CA MET A 113 4.68 12.79 -1.61
C MET A 113 6.01 12.35 -2.24
N LEU A 114 6.56 11.21 -1.81
CA LEU A 114 7.81 10.68 -2.34
C LEU A 114 7.67 10.24 -3.81
N LEU A 115 6.56 9.61 -4.19
CA LEU A 115 6.24 9.28 -5.58
C LEU A 115 6.14 10.54 -6.45
N SER A 116 5.54 11.61 -5.91
CA SER A 116 5.51 12.92 -6.59
C SER A 116 6.92 13.51 -6.76
N CYS A 117 7.78 13.40 -5.73
CA CYS A 117 9.18 13.84 -5.84
C CYS A 117 9.94 13.05 -6.92
N ILE A 118 9.74 11.74 -7.02
CA ILE A 118 10.32 10.91 -8.08
C ILE A 118 9.84 11.36 -9.46
N ALA A 119 8.54 11.63 -9.62
CA ALA A 119 7.97 12.09 -10.88
C ALA A 119 8.54 13.45 -11.31
N VAL A 120 8.66 14.40 -10.38
CA VAL A 120 9.29 15.71 -10.62
C VAL A 120 10.77 15.57 -10.96
N ASP A 121 11.51 14.72 -10.23
CA ASP A 121 12.92 14.46 -10.53
C ASP A 121 13.12 13.92 -11.96
N ARG A 122 12.27 12.96 -12.36
CA ARG A 122 12.31 12.43 -13.75
C ARG A 122 11.89 13.46 -14.79
N TYR A 123 10.89 14.29 -14.48
CA TYR A 123 10.49 15.41 -15.35
C TYR A 123 11.65 16.40 -15.59
N LEU A 124 12.31 16.83 -14.53
CA LEU A 124 13.45 17.74 -14.63
C LEU A 124 14.64 17.11 -15.37
N ALA A 125 14.83 15.78 -15.21
CA ALA A 125 15.87 15.04 -15.89
C ALA A 125 15.72 15.02 -17.41
N ILE A 126 14.50 14.90 -17.89
CA ILE A 126 14.19 14.66 -19.30
C ILE A 126 13.93 15.97 -20.03
N VAL A 127 13.07 16.81 -19.46
CA VAL A 127 12.63 18.04 -20.14
C VAL A 127 13.68 19.16 -20.00
N TYR A 128 14.45 19.17 -18.90
CA TYR A 128 15.44 20.22 -18.64
C TYR A 128 16.80 19.68 -18.17
N PRO A 129 17.47 18.81 -18.95
CA PRO A 129 18.64 18.05 -18.50
C PRO A 129 19.83 18.95 -18.06
N LEU A 130 20.01 20.09 -18.68
CA LEU A 130 21.13 21.02 -18.39
C LEU A 130 20.77 22.10 -17.38
N LYS A 131 19.50 22.56 -17.37
CA LYS A 131 19.10 23.74 -16.59
C LYS A 131 18.99 23.43 -15.09
N PHE A 132 18.56 22.23 -14.72
CA PHE A 132 18.26 21.85 -13.34
C PHE A 132 19.17 20.73 -12.79
N CYS A 133 20.37 20.55 -13.33
CA CYS A 133 21.31 19.53 -12.85
C CYS A 133 21.72 19.73 -11.37
N THR A 134 21.64 20.98 -10.85
CA THR A 134 21.87 21.30 -9.44
C THR A 134 20.79 20.79 -8.52
N PHE A 135 19.53 20.74 -8.97
CA PHE A 135 18.40 20.20 -8.20
C PHE A 135 18.39 18.68 -8.14
N ARG A 136 19.05 18.02 -9.10
CA ARG A 136 19.17 16.55 -9.18
C ARG A 136 20.42 16.04 -8.45
N LYS A 137 20.65 16.54 -7.25
CA LYS A 137 21.73 16.10 -6.38
C LYS A 137 21.16 15.30 -5.20
N ARG A 138 21.93 14.32 -4.72
CA ARG A 138 21.61 13.55 -3.53
C ARG A 138 21.21 14.43 -2.34
N LYS A 139 21.88 15.58 -2.14
CA LYS A 139 21.52 16.52 -1.05
C LYS A 139 20.10 17.03 -1.19
N THR A 140 19.66 17.38 -2.39
CA THR A 140 18.29 17.83 -2.67
C THR A 140 17.28 16.70 -2.41
N ALA A 141 17.56 15.47 -2.86
CA ALA A 141 16.71 14.32 -2.60
C ALA A 141 16.54 14.06 -1.08
N VAL A 142 17.62 14.18 -0.31
CA VAL A 142 17.58 14.08 1.16
C VAL A 142 16.70 15.19 1.76
N SER A 143 16.93 16.45 1.35
CA SER A 143 16.13 17.59 1.86
C SER A 143 14.65 17.45 1.52
N MET A 144 14.32 17.02 0.29
CA MET A 144 12.93 16.79 -0.14
C MET A 144 12.28 15.63 0.62
N SER A 145 13.02 14.56 0.89
CA SER A 145 12.52 13.44 1.70
C SER A 145 12.27 13.87 3.14
N ILE A 146 13.17 14.63 3.75
CA ILE A 146 12.99 15.19 5.10
C ILE A 146 11.76 16.12 5.13
N ALA A 147 11.61 16.99 4.14
CA ALA A 147 10.45 17.87 4.04
C ALA A 147 9.14 17.09 3.90
N ALA A 148 9.12 16.00 3.11
CA ALA A 148 7.97 15.12 2.98
C ALA A 148 7.60 14.46 4.31
N TRP A 149 8.56 13.95 5.06
CA TRP A 149 8.33 13.38 6.39
C TRP A 149 7.78 14.41 7.39
N ILE A 150 8.43 15.59 7.49
CA ILE A 150 7.98 16.66 8.41
C ILE A 150 6.56 17.08 8.04
N PHE A 151 6.29 17.33 6.75
CA PHE A 151 4.97 17.71 6.29
C PHE A 151 3.92 16.65 6.67
N THR A 152 4.18 15.38 6.38
CA THR A 152 3.25 14.29 6.66
C THR A 152 3.00 14.13 8.17
N LEU A 153 4.04 14.17 8.99
CA LEU A 153 3.91 14.03 10.43
C LEU A 153 3.12 15.19 11.05
N VAL A 154 3.38 16.43 10.61
CA VAL A 154 2.63 17.62 11.07
C VAL A 154 1.18 17.55 10.57
N PHE A 155 0.95 17.19 9.31
CA PHE A 155 -0.39 17.05 8.75
C PHE A 155 -1.21 15.98 9.51
N ASN A 156 -0.60 14.83 9.83
CA ASN A 156 -1.25 13.80 10.61
C ASN A 156 -1.46 14.22 12.07
N ALA A 157 -0.52 14.91 12.69
CA ALA A 157 -0.70 15.44 14.03
C ALA A 157 -1.90 16.41 14.15
N ILE A 158 -2.20 17.14 13.04
CA ILE A 158 -3.36 18.02 12.95
C ILE A 158 -4.66 17.28 12.62
N THR A 159 -4.59 16.18 11.85
CA THR A 159 -5.78 15.51 11.29
C THR A 159 -6.17 14.21 11.98
N VAL A 160 -5.30 13.61 12.80
CA VAL A 160 -5.60 12.39 13.55
C VAL A 160 -5.85 12.76 15.02
N TYR A 161 -7.13 12.81 15.40
CA TYR A 161 -7.53 13.09 16.79
C TYR A 161 -7.99 11.80 17.48
N PRO A 162 -7.44 11.47 18.67
CA PRO A 162 -7.80 10.24 19.36
C PRO A 162 -9.30 10.07 19.62
N ASP A 163 -10.00 11.16 19.98
CA ASP A 163 -11.44 11.14 20.27
C ASP A 163 -12.33 10.98 19.03
N MET A 164 -11.76 11.12 17.83
CA MET A 164 -12.46 10.97 16.56
C MET A 164 -12.18 9.65 15.85
N ILE A 165 -11.31 8.81 16.42
CA ILE A 165 -10.88 7.55 15.80
C ILE A 165 -11.11 6.36 16.70
N TYR A 166 -11.47 6.55 17.96
CA TYR A 166 -11.66 5.48 18.93
C TYR A 166 -12.95 5.68 19.70
N ASP A 167 -13.79 4.63 19.70
CA ASP A 167 -14.99 4.51 20.51
C ASP A 167 -14.73 3.47 21.60
N GLU A 168 -14.75 3.90 22.86
CA GLU A 168 -14.49 3.06 24.02
C GLU A 168 -15.68 2.19 24.41
N GLU A 169 -16.90 2.65 24.12
CA GLU A 169 -18.13 1.93 24.45
C GLU A 169 -18.34 0.75 23.50
N ASN A 170 -18.10 0.97 22.20
CA ASN A 170 -18.28 -0.05 21.17
C ASN A 170 -16.98 -0.79 20.79
N LEU A 171 -15.84 -0.45 21.42
CA LEU A 171 -14.51 -1.02 21.12
C LEU A 171 -14.16 -0.97 19.63
N ILE A 172 -14.38 0.19 19.00
CA ILE A 172 -14.14 0.40 17.55
C ILE A 172 -12.96 1.36 17.35
N CYS A 173 -12.08 1.03 16.40
CA CYS A 173 -10.97 1.87 15.98
C CYS A 173 -11.12 2.25 14.50
N LEU A 174 -11.06 3.54 14.16
CA LEU A 174 -11.13 4.17 12.84
C LEU A 174 -12.53 4.17 12.18
N ASP A 175 -13.33 3.11 12.36
CA ASP A 175 -14.62 2.94 11.69
C ASP A 175 -15.78 3.56 12.51
N LEU A 176 -15.62 4.79 12.97
CA LEU A 176 -16.66 5.50 13.74
C LEU A 176 -17.80 6.02 12.85
N PHE A 177 -19.03 5.91 13.32
CA PHE A 177 -20.25 6.33 12.68
C PHE A 177 -21.20 7.00 13.69
N PRO A 178 -21.92 8.07 13.34
CA PRO A 178 -21.78 8.92 12.14
C PRO A 178 -20.54 9.82 12.18
N LEU A 179 -20.18 10.41 11.02
CA LEU A 179 -19.07 11.36 10.93
C LEU A 179 -19.35 12.64 11.70
N HIS A 180 -18.44 13.03 12.57
CA HIS A 180 -18.48 14.36 13.21
C HIS A 180 -18.18 15.48 12.18
N GLU A 181 -18.71 16.69 12.38
CA GLU A 181 -18.44 17.86 11.53
C GLU A 181 -16.95 18.11 11.28
N LYS A 182 -16.11 17.91 12.30
CA LYS A 182 -14.67 18.05 12.17
C LYS A 182 -14.06 16.98 11.24
N GLN A 183 -14.61 15.76 11.19
CA GLN A 183 -14.16 14.70 10.30
C GLN A 183 -14.47 15.01 8.82
N ILE A 184 -15.55 15.76 8.55
CA ILE A 184 -15.88 16.25 7.21
C ILE A 184 -14.75 17.14 6.69
N ILE A 185 -14.32 18.12 7.50
CA ILE A 185 -13.21 19.02 7.15
C ILE A 185 -11.90 18.22 6.96
N VAL A 186 -11.62 17.31 7.87
CA VAL A 186 -10.41 16.46 7.82
C VAL A 186 -10.39 15.57 6.58
N ASN A 187 -11.50 14.89 6.26
CA ASN A 187 -11.59 14.03 5.09
C ASN A 187 -11.48 14.82 3.78
N THR A 188 -12.05 16.02 3.74
CA THR A 188 -11.90 16.95 2.60
C THR A 188 -10.43 17.38 2.45
N ALA A 189 -9.77 17.76 3.55
CA ALA A 189 -8.36 18.13 3.53
C ALA A 189 -7.46 16.96 3.08
N ARG A 190 -7.75 15.75 3.56
CA ARG A 190 -7.06 14.51 3.15
C ARG A 190 -7.23 14.22 1.67
N PHE A 191 -8.42 14.38 1.13
CA PHE A 191 -8.67 14.21 -0.30
C PHE A 191 -7.85 15.22 -1.13
N VAL A 192 -7.90 16.50 -0.78
CA VAL A 192 -7.21 17.54 -1.55
C VAL A 192 -5.70 17.41 -1.43
N VAL A 193 -5.18 17.37 -0.21
CA VAL A 193 -3.74 17.43 0.07
C VAL A 193 -3.06 16.07 -0.12
N GLY A 194 -3.73 15.01 0.32
CA GLY A 194 -3.17 13.65 0.31
C GLY A 194 -3.30 12.93 -1.04
N PHE A 195 -4.26 13.30 -1.88
CA PHE A 195 -4.50 12.64 -3.16
C PHE A 195 -4.54 13.58 -4.36
N LEU A 196 -5.40 14.60 -4.36
CA LEU A 196 -5.63 15.42 -5.55
C LEU A 196 -4.35 16.17 -5.99
N VAL A 197 -3.64 16.82 -5.06
CA VAL A 197 -2.41 17.55 -5.35
C VAL A 197 -1.31 16.60 -5.86
N PRO A 198 -0.95 15.48 -5.20
CA PRO A 198 -0.02 14.50 -5.74
C PRO A 198 -0.41 13.96 -7.12
N ALA A 199 -1.68 13.62 -7.33
CA ALA A 199 -2.17 13.09 -8.60
C ALA A 199 -2.03 14.10 -9.74
N LEU A 200 -2.33 15.39 -9.50
CA LEU A 200 -2.14 16.47 -10.46
C LEU A 200 -0.65 16.70 -10.79
N VAL A 201 0.23 16.69 -9.78
CA VAL A 201 1.68 16.84 -9.98
C VAL A 201 2.23 15.71 -10.84
N VAL A 202 1.92 14.46 -10.50
CA VAL A 202 2.41 13.30 -11.25
C VAL A 202 1.81 13.27 -12.66
N GLY A 203 0.52 13.54 -12.79
CA GLY A 203 -0.17 13.63 -14.09
C GLY A 203 0.44 14.71 -15.00
N PHE A 204 0.72 15.89 -14.45
CA PHE A 204 1.41 16.97 -15.17
C PHE A 204 2.81 16.52 -15.63
N CYS A 205 3.61 15.96 -14.74
CA CYS A 205 4.96 15.47 -15.07
C CYS A 205 4.90 14.41 -16.19
N TYR A 206 3.97 13.45 -16.10
CA TYR A 206 3.77 12.42 -17.10
C TYR A 206 3.39 13.01 -18.46
N CYS A 207 2.38 13.89 -18.51
CA CYS A 207 1.94 14.55 -19.74
C CYS A 207 3.08 15.36 -20.41
N ARG A 208 3.82 16.14 -19.61
CA ARG A 208 4.93 16.96 -20.13
C ARG A 208 6.06 16.10 -20.68
N ILE A 209 6.43 15.02 -20.01
CA ILE A 209 7.43 14.06 -20.52
C ILE A 209 6.94 13.41 -21.81
N CYS A 210 5.68 13.01 -21.89
CA CYS A 210 5.09 12.44 -23.12
C CYS A 210 5.18 13.39 -24.29
N LEU A 211 4.89 14.68 -24.08
CA LEU A 211 4.93 15.70 -25.13
C LEU A 211 6.37 15.98 -25.58
N ASP A 212 7.30 16.10 -24.64
CA ASP A 212 8.71 16.39 -24.95
C ASP A 212 9.36 15.23 -25.72
N VAL A 213 9.13 14.01 -25.26
CA VAL A 213 9.65 12.80 -25.92
C VAL A 213 9.06 12.58 -27.33
N LYS A 214 7.81 12.99 -27.58
CA LYS A 214 7.24 12.99 -28.93
C LYS A 214 7.90 14.04 -29.84
N ARG A 215 8.27 15.19 -29.27
CA ARG A 215 8.85 16.31 -30.01
C ARG A 215 10.35 16.14 -30.26
N ASN A 216 11.08 15.65 -29.26
CA ASN A 216 12.53 15.51 -29.27
C ASN A 216 12.91 14.02 -29.26
N GLN A 217 13.38 13.49 -30.38
CA GLN A 217 13.82 12.09 -30.49
C GLN A 217 15.24 11.83 -29.96
N THR A 218 15.74 12.67 -29.03
CA THR A 218 17.12 12.62 -28.52
C THR A 218 17.36 11.50 -27.52
N LEU A 219 16.31 10.98 -26.86
CA LEU A 219 16.40 9.86 -25.93
C LEU A 219 16.42 8.52 -26.68
N GLY A 220 17.37 7.65 -26.32
CA GLY A 220 17.39 6.28 -26.82
C GLY A 220 16.08 5.54 -26.49
N SER A 221 15.61 4.70 -27.43
CA SER A 221 14.32 3.99 -27.32
C SER A 221 14.16 3.24 -26.00
N MET A 222 15.24 2.67 -25.49
CA MET A 222 15.28 1.90 -24.22
C MET A 222 15.11 2.79 -22.98
N GLU A 223 15.79 3.93 -22.91
CA GLU A 223 15.71 4.87 -21.79
C GLU A 223 14.31 5.49 -21.71
N ARG A 224 13.77 5.87 -22.85
CA ARG A 224 12.40 6.32 -23.01
C ARG A 224 11.39 5.31 -22.42
N GLN A 225 11.52 4.04 -22.78
CA GLN A 225 10.62 2.99 -22.31
C GLN A 225 10.71 2.79 -20.79
N HIS A 226 11.89 2.87 -20.20
CA HIS A 226 12.09 2.78 -18.76
C HIS A 226 11.37 3.89 -18.00
N VAL A 227 11.51 5.14 -18.46
CA VAL A 227 10.85 6.29 -17.82
C VAL A 227 9.32 6.18 -17.91
N PHE A 228 8.78 5.79 -19.07
CA PHE A 228 7.34 5.62 -19.20
C PHE A 228 6.79 4.49 -18.31
N ARG A 229 7.51 3.39 -18.18
CA ARG A 229 7.13 2.31 -17.27
C ARG A 229 7.13 2.78 -15.81
N LEU A 230 8.20 3.47 -15.38
CA LEU A 230 8.30 4.00 -14.03
C LEU A 230 7.15 4.96 -13.72
N LEU A 231 6.94 5.97 -14.56
CA LEU A 231 5.86 6.94 -14.36
C LEU A 231 4.46 6.31 -14.48
N GLY A 232 4.31 5.35 -15.38
CA GLY A 232 3.07 4.56 -15.49
C GLY A 232 2.78 3.78 -14.22
N CYS A 233 3.78 3.14 -13.62
CA CYS A 233 3.63 2.47 -12.32
C CYS A 233 3.29 3.45 -11.19
N ILE A 234 3.93 4.61 -11.13
CA ILE A 234 3.61 5.66 -10.14
C ILE A 234 2.15 6.10 -10.29
N LEU A 235 1.69 6.36 -11.51
CA LEU A 235 0.29 6.71 -11.76
C LEU A 235 -0.66 5.58 -11.34
N LEU A 236 -0.35 4.35 -11.72
CA LEU A 236 -1.16 3.19 -11.33
C LEU A 236 -1.24 3.07 -9.80
N THR A 237 -0.13 3.18 -9.08
CA THR A 237 -0.12 3.15 -7.61
C THR A 237 -0.99 4.26 -7.04
N LEU A 238 -0.84 5.51 -7.48
CA LEU A 238 -1.63 6.64 -6.99
C LEU A 238 -3.13 6.44 -7.26
N TYR A 239 -3.52 6.05 -8.47
CA TYR A 239 -4.93 5.94 -8.82
C TYR A 239 -5.58 4.66 -8.30
N PHE A 240 -4.90 3.52 -8.27
CA PHE A 240 -5.47 2.25 -7.81
C PHE A 240 -5.36 2.03 -6.31
N CYS A 241 -4.24 2.42 -5.69
CA CYS A 241 -4.06 2.22 -4.25
C CYS A 241 -4.67 3.38 -3.46
N PHE A 242 -4.41 4.63 -3.83
CA PHE A 242 -4.87 5.78 -3.03
C PHE A 242 -6.17 6.42 -3.52
N GLY A 243 -6.46 6.38 -4.82
CA GLY A 243 -7.67 6.98 -5.39
C GLY A 243 -8.96 6.47 -4.74
N PRO A 244 -9.20 5.15 -4.71
CA PRO A 244 -10.45 4.59 -4.20
C PRO A 244 -10.74 4.98 -2.74
N VAL A 245 -9.77 4.90 -1.83
CA VAL A 245 -9.99 5.24 -0.42
C VAL A 245 -10.32 6.71 -0.22
N HIS A 246 -9.67 7.61 -0.97
CA HIS A 246 -9.95 9.05 -0.89
C HIS A 246 -11.31 9.41 -1.50
N ILE A 247 -11.71 8.74 -2.59
CA ILE A 247 -13.04 8.87 -3.16
C ILE A 247 -14.09 8.40 -2.16
N MET A 248 -13.87 7.25 -1.50
CA MET A 248 -14.79 6.75 -0.48
C MET A 248 -14.87 7.67 0.74
N MET A 249 -13.78 8.33 1.15
CA MET A 249 -13.82 9.35 2.20
C MET A 249 -14.75 10.52 1.82
N VAL A 250 -14.71 10.97 0.56
CA VAL A 250 -15.62 12.01 0.06
C VAL A 250 -17.06 11.48 -0.04
N MET A 251 -17.24 10.25 -0.51
CA MET A 251 -18.57 9.62 -0.57
C MET A 251 -19.21 9.50 0.81
N ARG A 252 -18.44 9.16 1.85
CA ARG A 252 -18.90 9.18 3.23
C ARG A 252 -19.39 10.56 3.65
N VAL A 253 -18.61 11.61 3.35
CA VAL A 253 -18.99 12.99 3.66
C VAL A 253 -20.32 13.41 3.01
N LEU A 254 -20.63 12.86 1.82
CA LEU A 254 -21.79 13.26 1.02
C LEU A 254 -23.05 12.40 1.26
N LEU A 255 -22.87 11.14 1.64
CA LEU A 255 -23.92 10.11 1.62
C LEU A 255 -24.12 9.40 2.97
N GLU A 256 -23.43 9.85 4.02
CA GLU A 256 -23.52 9.18 5.32
C GLU A 256 -24.74 9.69 6.09
N ASP A 257 -25.86 8.96 5.90
CA ASP A 257 -27.11 9.13 6.65
C ASP A 257 -27.44 7.84 7.41
N CYS A 258 -28.20 7.92 8.51
CA CYS A 258 -28.72 6.74 9.21
C CYS A 258 -30.09 6.31 8.63
N PRO A 259 -30.30 5.00 8.32
CA PRO A 259 -29.39 3.84 8.52
C PRO A 259 -28.25 3.83 7.51
N TYR A 260 -27.05 3.40 7.98
CA TYR A 260 -25.85 3.42 7.15
C TYR A 260 -25.90 2.40 6.02
N PRO A 261 -25.65 2.79 4.74
CA PRO A 261 -25.69 1.84 3.63
C PRO A 261 -24.56 0.80 3.72
N ASN A 262 -24.88 -0.49 3.84
CA ASN A 262 -23.88 -1.57 3.93
C ASN A 262 -22.85 -1.54 2.80
N TRP A 263 -23.24 -1.17 1.57
CA TRP A 263 -22.30 -1.08 0.45
C TRP A 263 -21.22 -0.01 0.66
N LEU A 264 -21.55 1.08 1.35
CA LEU A 264 -20.60 2.17 1.62
C LEU A 264 -19.56 1.72 2.65
N PHE A 265 -19.98 0.95 3.67
CA PHE A 265 -19.11 0.35 4.67
C PHE A 265 -18.16 -0.68 4.07
N VAL A 266 -18.68 -1.67 3.36
CA VAL A 266 -17.88 -2.70 2.69
C VAL A 266 -16.96 -2.07 1.65
N GLY A 267 -17.48 -1.12 0.86
CA GLY A 267 -16.70 -0.37 -0.13
C GLY A 267 -15.52 0.39 0.49
N TYR A 268 -15.74 1.05 1.63
CA TYR A 268 -14.66 1.73 2.37
C TYR A 268 -13.58 0.74 2.83
N LYS A 269 -13.96 -0.40 3.44
CA LYS A 269 -13.01 -1.45 3.86
C LYS A 269 -12.21 -2.00 2.69
N VAL A 270 -12.86 -2.29 1.55
CA VAL A 270 -12.17 -2.72 0.33
C VAL A 270 -11.17 -1.67 -0.14
N CYS A 271 -11.54 -0.40 -0.13
CA CYS A 271 -10.66 0.69 -0.57
C CYS A 271 -9.48 0.92 0.39
N VAL A 272 -9.68 0.78 1.71
CA VAL A 272 -8.58 0.79 2.69
C VAL A 272 -7.64 -0.37 2.42
N PHE A 273 -8.17 -1.58 2.13
CA PHE A 273 -7.31 -2.72 1.77
C PHE A 273 -6.54 -2.46 0.46
N LEU A 274 -7.18 -1.92 -0.59
CA LEU A 274 -6.48 -1.57 -1.83
C LEU A 274 -5.32 -0.59 -1.58
N SER A 275 -5.48 0.32 -0.62
CA SER A 275 -4.38 1.23 -0.27
C SER A 275 -3.20 0.53 0.40
N MET A 276 -3.41 -0.58 1.12
CA MET A 276 -2.33 -1.38 1.71
C MET A 276 -1.47 -2.08 0.64
N LEU A 277 -2.03 -2.32 -0.56
CA LEU A 277 -1.28 -2.91 -1.69
C LEU A 277 -0.14 -2.00 -2.17
N ASN A 278 -0.12 -0.71 -1.79
CA ASN A 278 1.02 0.17 -2.01
C ASN A 278 2.33 -0.44 -1.49
N CYS A 279 2.30 -1.07 -0.31
CA CYS A 279 3.47 -1.72 0.27
C CYS A 279 4.03 -2.90 -0.58
N LEU A 280 3.22 -3.44 -1.49
CA LEU A 280 3.66 -4.45 -2.46
C LEU A 280 4.04 -3.83 -3.81
N ALA A 281 3.43 -2.69 -4.17
CA ALA A 281 3.68 -1.99 -5.43
C ALA A 281 5.02 -1.24 -5.42
N ASP A 282 5.39 -0.63 -4.30
CA ASP A 282 6.59 0.19 -4.18
C ASP A 282 7.90 -0.58 -4.45
N PRO A 283 8.12 -1.82 -3.96
CA PRO A 283 9.26 -2.63 -4.37
C PRO A 283 9.34 -2.91 -5.88
N LEU A 284 8.19 -2.97 -6.57
CA LEU A 284 8.15 -3.19 -8.02
C LEU A 284 8.68 -1.99 -8.80
N LEU A 285 8.59 -0.76 -8.27
CA LEU A 285 9.14 0.44 -8.91
C LEU A 285 10.64 0.28 -9.22
N TYR A 286 11.38 -0.41 -8.33
CA TYR A 286 12.80 -0.66 -8.57
C TYR A 286 13.05 -1.50 -9.82
N CYS A 287 12.22 -2.48 -10.11
CA CYS A 287 12.35 -3.32 -11.30
C CYS A 287 12.23 -2.49 -12.59
N PHE A 288 11.52 -1.36 -12.54
CA PHE A 288 11.35 -0.45 -13.69
C PHE A 288 12.37 0.68 -13.72
N MET A 289 13.13 0.92 -12.63
CA MET A 289 14.06 2.04 -12.54
C MET A 289 15.44 1.80 -13.13
N SER A 290 15.94 0.58 -13.17
CA SER A 290 17.29 0.31 -13.67
C SER A 290 17.42 -1.08 -14.31
N ARG A 291 18.28 -1.18 -15.33
CA ARG A 291 18.68 -2.48 -15.93
C ARG A 291 19.30 -3.39 -14.88
N THR A 292 20.08 -2.84 -13.95
CA THR A 292 20.65 -3.58 -12.83
C THR A 292 19.60 -4.11 -11.88
N GLY A 293 18.49 -3.36 -11.69
CA GLY A 293 17.33 -3.77 -10.90
C GLY A 293 16.60 -4.95 -11.52
N GLN A 294 16.35 -4.89 -12.81
CA GLN A 294 15.74 -6.00 -13.56
C GLN A 294 16.61 -7.25 -13.50
N ALA A 295 17.91 -7.13 -13.73
CA ALA A 295 18.85 -8.24 -13.65
C ALA A 295 18.93 -8.81 -12.22
N SER A 296 18.94 -7.96 -11.19
CA SER A 296 18.94 -8.37 -9.78
C SER A 296 17.63 -9.06 -9.38
N ALA A 297 16.49 -8.54 -9.79
CA ALA A 297 15.18 -9.14 -9.54
C ALA A 297 15.05 -10.50 -10.23
N LEU A 298 15.48 -10.62 -11.48
CA LEU A 298 15.51 -11.89 -12.22
C LEU A 298 16.45 -12.90 -11.55
N ASN A 299 17.63 -12.47 -11.11
CA ASN A 299 18.56 -13.35 -10.39
C ASN A 299 17.97 -13.85 -9.06
N VAL A 300 17.30 -12.99 -8.30
CA VAL A 300 16.62 -13.39 -7.06
C VAL A 300 15.49 -14.38 -7.36
N LEU A 301 14.67 -14.11 -8.38
CA LEU A 301 13.61 -15.05 -8.81
C LEU A 301 14.20 -16.40 -9.26
N HIS A 302 15.31 -16.39 -9.98
CA HIS A 302 16.00 -17.63 -10.35
C HIS A 302 16.56 -18.39 -9.14
N ILE A 303 17.13 -17.68 -8.15
CA ILE A 303 17.60 -18.30 -6.91
C ILE A 303 16.44 -18.90 -6.12
N LEU A 304 15.36 -18.12 -5.91
CA LEU A 304 14.18 -18.60 -5.21
C LEU A 304 13.55 -19.81 -5.91
N ARG A 305 13.41 -19.78 -7.25
CA ARG A 305 12.90 -20.91 -8.04
C ARG A 305 13.79 -22.15 -7.91
N ARG A 306 15.12 -21.98 -7.86
CA ARG A 306 16.07 -23.10 -7.66
C ARG A 306 16.00 -23.65 -6.24
N THR A 307 15.88 -22.80 -5.23
CA THR A 307 15.76 -23.21 -3.83
C THR A 307 14.45 -23.96 -3.62
N TRP A 308 13.34 -23.43 -4.14
CA TRP A 308 12.04 -24.07 -4.05
C TRP A 308 12.00 -25.43 -4.77
N LYS A 309 12.61 -25.55 -5.97
CA LYS A 309 12.74 -26.83 -6.66
C LYS A 309 13.53 -27.86 -5.83
N LYS A 310 14.61 -27.44 -5.15
CA LYS A 310 15.39 -28.33 -4.29
C LYS A 310 14.61 -28.79 -3.06
N GLU A 311 13.83 -27.86 -2.44
CA GLU A 311 13.00 -28.16 -1.28
C GLU A 311 11.88 -29.15 -1.64
N CYS A 312 11.13 -28.90 -2.73
CA CYS A 312 10.12 -29.82 -3.26
C CYS A 312 10.71 -31.20 -3.60
N GLN A 313 11.91 -31.24 -4.16
CA GLN A 313 12.57 -32.51 -4.51
C GLN A 313 12.94 -33.29 -3.27
N LYS A 314 13.45 -32.63 -2.24
CA LYS A 314 13.78 -33.22 -0.94
C LYS A 314 12.54 -33.74 -0.20
N GLU A 315 11.43 -33.00 -0.27
CA GLU A 315 10.16 -33.40 0.33
C GLU A 315 9.55 -34.62 -0.38
N MET A 316 9.67 -34.69 -1.71
CA MET A 316 9.28 -35.88 -2.49
C MET A 316 10.14 -37.11 -2.21
N GLU A 317 11.45 -36.93 -2.01
CA GLU A 317 12.34 -38.02 -1.61
C GLU A 317 12.00 -38.55 -0.21
N ASN A 318 11.73 -37.65 0.74
CA ASN A 318 11.28 -38.02 2.09
C ASN A 318 9.94 -38.79 2.08
N LEU A 319 8.97 -38.33 1.25
CA LEU A 319 7.71 -39.03 1.07
C LEU A 319 7.87 -40.41 0.44
N ARG A 320 8.79 -40.58 -0.55
CA ARG A 320 9.11 -41.87 -1.14
C ARG A 320 9.76 -42.83 -0.13
N GLN A 321 10.67 -42.34 0.71
CA GLN A 321 11.29 -43.15 1.78
C GLN A 321 10.26 -43.54 2.85
N SER A 322 9.35 -42.62 3.25
CA SER A 322 8.30 -42.90 4.22
C SER A 322 7.32 -43.96 3.70
N ASN A 323 6.94 -43.90 2.42
CA ASN A 323 6.07 -44.89 1.79
C ASN A 323 6.73 -46.27 1.63
N GLN A 324 8.05 -46.31 1.42
CA GLN A 324 8.83 -47.60 1.41
C GLN A 324 8.88 -48.23 2.79
N ILE A 325 8.97 -47.43 3.86
CA ILE A 325 8.99 -47.93 5.25
C ILE A 325 7.61 -48.46 5.70
N LEU A 326 6.50 -47.85 5.22
CA LEU A 326 5.14 -48.23 5.59
C LEU A 326 4.57 -49.44 4.83
N GLY A 327 5.27 -49.98 3.82
CA GLY A 327 4.88 -51.22 3.11
C GLY A 327 3.51 -51.17 2.42
N THR A 328 2.90 -50.01 2.22
CA THR A 328 1.63 -49.83 1.53
C THR A 328 1.83 -49.68 0.04
N ALA A 329 1.08 -50.47 -0.73
CA ALA A 329 1.09 -50.53 -2.19
C ALA A 329 1.00 -49.10 -2.78
N THR A 330 2.00 -48.71 -3.51
CA THR A 330 2.12 -47.42 -4.17
C THR A 330 1.04 -47.25 -5.24
N VAL A 331 0.23 -46.21 -5.10
CA VAL A 331 -0.43 -45.62 -6.27
C VAL A 331 0.67 -44.92 -7.09
N PRO A 332 0.93 -45.28 -8.35
CA PRO A 332 1.96 -44.62 -9.14
C PRO A 332 1.50 -43.19 -9.45
N ILE A 333 2.13 -42.22 -8.79
CA ILE A 333 2.05 -40.82 -9.22
C ILE A 333 2.81 -40.77 -10.54
N THR A 334 2.08 -40.82 -11.64
CA THR A 334 2.66 -40.80 -12.99
C THR A 334 3.38 -39.47 -13.22
N GLU A 335 4.55 -39.54 -13.83
CA GLU A 335 5.38 -38.42 -14.30
C GLU A 335 4.61 -37.38 -15.14
N ALA A 336 3.43 -37.75 -15.63
CA ALA A 336 2.48 -36.89 -16.35
C ALA A 336 1.92 -35.74 -15.48
N THR A 337 1.64 -35.97 -14.18
CA THR A 337 1.08 -34.93 -13.28
C THR A 337 2.14 -33.86 -12.97
N PHE A 338 3.42 -34.22 -13.06
CA PHE A 338 4.52 -33.27 -12.85
C PHE A 338 4.75 -32.35 -14.07
N ARG A 339 4.52 -32.84 -15.28
CA ARG A 339 4.68 -32.04 -16.51
C ARG A 339 3.57 -31.01 -16.70
N THR A 340 2.33 -31.27 -16.27
CA THR A 340 1.21 -30.32 -16.40
C THR A 340 1.27 -29.16 -15.44
N VAL A 341 1.90 -29.29 -14.25
CA VAL A 341 2.05 -28.20 -13.29
C VAL A 341 3.26 -27.29 -13.63
N PHE A 342 4.23 -27.77 -14.41
CA PHE A 342 5.49 -27.08 -14.69
C PHE A 342 5.77 -26.79 -16.19
N SER A 343 4.83 -27.12 -17.07
CA SER A 343 4.94 -26.74 -18.50
C SER A 343 4.35 -25.36 -18.75
N THR A 344 5.04 -24.33 -18.26
CA THR A 344 4.94 -22.96 -18.76
C THR A 344 6.32 -22.51 -19.27
N ASP A 345 6.85 -23.26 -20.25
CA ASP A 345 7.91 -22.76 -21.12
C ASP A 345 7.23 -22.13 -22.35
N ASN A 346 6.56 -21.00 -22.15
CA ASN A 346 6.16 -20.02 -23.18
C ASN A 346 5.33 -18.93 -22.50
N LEU A 347 6.00 -17.94 -21.92
CA LEU A 347 5.55 -16.55 -21.79
C LEU A 347 6.74 -15.66 -21.47
#